data_0c09ca90f4202d6c168334ffe1073c41
#
_entry.id   0c09ca90f4202d6c168334ffe1073c41
#
_cell.length_a   1.000
_cell.length_b   1.000
_cell.length_c   1.000
_cell.angle_alpha   90.00
_cell.angle_beta   90.00
_cell.angle_gamma   90.00
#
_symmetry.space_group_name_H-M   'P 1'
#
loop_
_entity.id
_entity.type
_entity.pdbx_description
1 polymer ?
#
loop_
_entity_poly.entity_id
_entity_poly.type
_entity_poly.pdbx_seq_one_letter_code
_entity_poly.pdbx_strand_id
1 'polypeptide(L)'
;MSEKKQKAKVIMVQGTMSNAGKSFLVAGLCRVFMQDGYRTAPFKSQNMALNSYITKDGLEIGRAQAMQAEAAGIEPTVEMNPILLKPTSNVGSQVIVNGEVLGNMKAMDYYANKKQLVPCLLYTSPSPRDRSL
;
A
#
# COMPACT_ATOMS: atom_id res chain seq x y z
N MET A 1 5.67 0.21 -34.47
CA MET A 1 5.85 1.44 -33.63
C MET A 1 5.80 1.01 -32.19
N SER A 2 6.92 1.07 -31.48
CA SER A 2 6.92 0.81 -30.03
C SER A 2 6.32 2.02 -29.33
N GLU A 3 5.11 1.87 -28.77
CA GLU A 3 4.58 2.86 -27.81
C GLU A 3 5.59 2.97 -26.67
N LYS A 4 6.25 4.12 -26.56
CA LYS A 4 7.01 4.46 -25.37
C LYS A 4 6.02 4.46 -24.22
N LYS A 5 5.98 3.40 -23.40
CA LYS A 5 5.22 3.37 -22.16
C LYS A 5 5.66 4.58 -21.32
N GLN A 6 4.79 5.56 -21.23
CA GLN A 6 5.05 6.75 -20.43
C GLN A 6 5.12 6.31 -18.96
N LYS A 7 6.28 6.49 -18.33
CA LYS A 7 6.45 6.13 -16.92
C LYS A 7 5.56 7.02 -16.06
N ALA A 8 4.85 6.41 -15.12
CA ALA A 8 4.04 7.15 -14.16
C ALA A 8 4.95 8.07 -13.31
N LYS A 9 4.47 9.27 -13.04
CA LYS A 9 5.09 10.19 -12.07
C LYS A 9 4.73 9.73 -10.67
N VAL A 10 5.68 9.81 -9.74
CA VAL A 10 5.50 9.36 -8.36
C VAL A 10 5.77 10.51 -7.40
N ILE A 11 4.88 10.68 -6.44
CA ILE A 11 5.04 11.60 -5.32
C ILE A 11 5.02 10.78 -4.04
N MET A 12 6.02 11.00 -3.17
CA MET A 12 6.09 10.34 -1.87
C MET A 12 5.78 11.34 -0.76
N VAL A 13 4.79 11.01 0.07
CA VAL A 13 4.47 11.77 1.28
C VAL A 13 5.12 11.09 2.48
N GLN A 14 6.02 11.80 3.13
CA GLN A 14 6.71 11.36 4.33
C GLN A 14 6.29 12.23 5.53
N GLY A 15 6.43 11.69 6.71
CA GLY A 15 6.19 12.42 7.96
C GLY A 15 7.18 11.98 9.03
N THR A 16 7.40 12.85 9.99
CA THR A 16 8.34 12.64 11.10
C THR A 16 7.83 11.71 12.18
N MET A 17 6.52 11.41 12.17
CA MET A 17 5.88 10.57 13.19
C MET A 17 4.65 9.84 12.63
N SER A 18 4.19 8.85 13.38
CA SER A 18 2.88 8.23 13.17
C SER A 18 1.76 9.22 13.47
N ASN A 19 0.59 9.00 12.86
CA ASN A 19 -0.61 9.84 13.05
C ASN A 19 -0.41 11.34 12.73
N ALA A 20 0.58 11.68 11.89
CA ALA A 20 0.83 13.04 11.44
C ALA A 20 -0.11 13.52 10.31
N GLY A 21 -1.14 12.74 9.97
CA GLY A 21 -2.11 13.09 8.93
C GLY A 21 -1.70 12.71 7.50
N LYS A 22 -0.61 11.94 7.31
CA LYS A 22 -0.13 11.54 5.97
C LYS A 22 -1.21 10.87 5.11
N SER A 23 -1.96 9.94 5.67
CA SER A 23 -3.00 9.21 4.93
C SER A 23 -4.12 10.13 4.43
N PHE A 24 -4.49 11.10 5.24
CA PHE A 24 -5.50 12.10 4.87
C PHE A 24 -4.97 13.08 3.81
N LEU A 25 -3.73 13.52 3.96
CA LEU A 25 -3.07 14.37 2.95
C LEU A 25 -2.97 13.66 1.59
N VAL A 26 -2.60 12.38 1.58
CA VAL A 26 -2.55 11.58 0.35
C VAL A 26 -3.94 11.46 -0.29
N ALA A 27 -5.00 11.27 0.50
CA ALA A 27 -6.36 11.28 -0.03
C ALA A 27 -6.72 12.62 -0.68
N GLY A 28 -6.37 13.73 -0.04
CA GLY A 28 -6.56 15.07 -0.60
C GLY A 28 -5.80 15.27 -1.91
N LEU A 29 -4.53 14.87 -1.98
CA LEU A 29 -3.73 14.94 -3.20
C LEU A 29 -4.33 14.05 -4.31
N CYS A 30 -4.77 12.84 -4.01
CA CYS A 30 -5.46 11.97 -4.96
C CYS A 30 -6.70 12.67 -5.55
N ARG A 31 -7.48 13.33 -4.69
CA ARG A 31 -8.67 14.08 -5.13
C ARG A 31 -8.31 15.26 -6.04
N VAL A 32 -7.34 16.07 -5.64
CA VAL A 32 -6.91 17.24 -6.43
C VAL A 32 -6.39 16.80 -7.79
N PHE A 33 -5.49 15.82 -7.85
CA PHE A 33 -4.96 15.35 -9.13
C PHE A 33 -6.04 14.73 -10.02
N MET A 34 -6.99 14.01 -9.43
CA MET A 34 -8.13 13.48 -10.20
C MET A 34 -8.99 14.60 -10.78
N GLN A 35 -9.25 15.68 -10.00
CA GLN A 35 -10.00 16.84 -10.48
C GLN A 35 -9.24 17.60 -11.57
N ASP A 36 -7.92 17.62 -11.52
CA ASP A 36 -7.06 18.19 -12.55
C ASP A 36 -6.92 17.29 -13.81
N GLY A 37 -7.64 16.17 -13.85
CA GLY A 37 -7.69 15.28 -15.01
C GLY A 37 -6.57 14.22 -15.06
N TYR A 38 -5.79 14.05 -13.98
CA TYR A 38 -4.75 13.03 -13.91
C TYR A 38 -5.32 11.68 -13.46
N ARG A 39 -4.84 10.60 -14.07
CA ARG A 39 -5.06 9.25 -13.58
C ARG A 39 -4.14 9.01 -12.39
N THR A 40 -4.72 8.96 -11.20
CA THR A 40 -3.99 8.88 -9.94
C THR A 40 -4.36 7.60 -9.21
N ALA A 41 -3.38 6.97 -8.58
CA ALA A 41 -3.59 5.83 -7.70
C ALA A 41 -2.73 5.97 -6.43
N PRO A 42 -3.27 5.64 -5.25
CA PRO A 42 -2.48 5.58 -4.02
C PRO A 42 -1.64 4.31 -3.99
N PHE A 43 -0.54 4.37 -3.25
CA PHE A 43 0.27 3.20 -2.96
C PHE A 43 0.92 3.28 -1.59
N LYS A 44 0.83 2.20 -0.85
CA LYS A 44 1.58 1.99 0.39
C LYS A 44 2.02 0.53 0.48
N SER A 45 3.30 0.28 0.31
CA SER A 45 3.86 -1.07 0.25
C SER A 45 3.51 -1.92 1.48
N GLN A 46 3.59 -1.34 2.66
CA GLN A 46 3.26 -1.99 3.91
C GLN A 46 2.43 -1.07 4.78
N ASN A 47 1.29 -1.54 5.27
CA ASN A 47 0.47 -0.86 6.26
C ASN A 47 0.34 -1.69 7.54
N MET A 48 0.30 -1.03 8.68
CA MET A 48 -0.02 -1.65 9.96
C MET A 48 -1.31 -1.03 10.45
N ALA A 49 -2.41 -1.77 10.44
CA ALA A 49 -3.71 -1.27 10.83
C ALA A 49 -4.64 -2.41 11.23
N LEU A 50 -5.47 -2.17 12.25
CA LEU A 50 -6.54 -3.09 12.64
C LEU A 50 -7.70 -3.06 11.65
N ASN A 51 -7.99 -1.87 11.09
CA ASN A 51 -9.09 -1.69 10.17
C ASN A 51 -8.65 -2.00 8.74
N SER A 52 -9.41 -2.87 8.10
CA SER A 52 -9.20 -3.27 6.71
C SER A 52 -10.45 -3.00 5.86
N TYR A 53 -10.28 -3.19 4.58
CA TYR A 53 -11.30 -3.12 3.55
C TYR A 53 -11.21 -4.36 2.67
N ILE A 54 -12.34 -4.90 2.25
CA ILE A 54 -12.41 -6.02 1.33
C ILE A 54 -12.70 -5.48 -0.07
N THR A 55 -11.81 -5.75 -1.01
CA THR A 55 -11.97 -5.37 -2.42
C THR A 55 -13.10 -6.16 -3.08
N LYS A 56 -13.52 -5.76 -4.27
CA LYS A 56 -14.54 -6.50 -5.04
C LYS A 56 -14.15 -7.95 -5.33
N ASP A 57 -12.84 -8.21 -5.43
CA ASP A 57 -12.28 -9.55 -5.65
C ASP A 57 -12.17 -10.37 -4.36
N GLY A 58 -12.64 -9.85 -3.23
CA GLY A 58 -12.58 -10.52 -1.93
C GLY A 58 -11.21 -10.46 -1.25
N LEU A 59 -10.31 -9.58 -1.71
CA LEU A 59 -8.97 -9.41 -1.17
C LEU A 59 -8.92 -8.31 -0.11
N GLU A 60 -8.03 -8.43 0.86
CA GLU A 60 -7.97 -7.53 2.00
C GLU A 60 -6.84 -6.52 1.89
N ILE A 61 -7.17 -5.24 2.06
CA ILE A 61 -6.21 -4.12 2.07
C ILE A 61 -6.43 -3.20 3.27
N GLY A 62 -5.49 -2.31 3.54
CA GLY A 62 -5.66 -1.26 4.54
C GLY A 62 -6.79 -0.29 4.15
N ARG A 63 -7.65 0.03 5.11
CA ARG A 63 -8.79 0.94 4.89
C ARG A 63 -8.36 2.34 4.43
N ALA A 64 -7.19 2.81 4.85
CA ALA A 64 -6.66 4.10 4.41
C ALA A 64 -6.43 4.14 2.89
N GLN A 65 -5.94 3.06 2.30
CA GLN A 65 -5.72 2.97 0.85
C GLN A 65 -7.04 2.86 0.08
N ALA A 66 -8.05 2.20 0.64
CA ALA A 66 -9.40 2.20 0.05
C ALA A 66 -9.98 3.62 0.00
N MET A 67 -9.90 4.37 1.09
CA MET A 67 -10.34 5.78 1.14
C MET A 67 -9.58 6.65 0.12
N GLN A 68 -8.28 6.44 -0.04
CA GLN A 68 -7.45 7.18 -1.00
C GLN A 68 -7.81 6.82 -2.44
N ALA A 69 -8.13 5.55 -2.72
CA ALA A 69 -8.62 5.12 -4.03
C ALA A 69 -9.97 5.75 -4.37
N GLU A 70 -10.91 5.77 -3.42
CA GLU A 70 -12.17 6.48 -3.58
C GLU A 70 -11.97 7.97 -3.88
N ALA A 71 -11.04 8.62 -3.17
CA ALA A 71 -10.68 10.02 -3.42
C ALA A 71 -10.13 10.22 -4.84
N ALA A 72 -9.37 9.26 -5.36
CA ALA A 72 -8.86 9.24 -6.72
C ALA A 72 -9.92 8.87 -7.79
N GLY A 73 -11.13 8.48 -7.36
CA GLY A 73 -12.20 8.07 -8.27
C GLY A 73 -11.98 6.69 -8.91
N ILE A 74 -11.21 5.82 -8.27
CA ILE A 74 -10.91 4.47 -8.77
C ILE A 74 -11.28 3.40 -7.74
N GLU A 75 -11.51 2.17 -8.23
CA GLU A 75 -11.73 1.02 -7.38
C GLU A 75 -10.46 0.67 -6.60
N PRO A 76 -10.59 0.37 -5.30
CA PRO A 76 -9.48 -0.16 -4.52
C PRO A 76 -9.02 -1.52 -5.03
N THR A 77 -7.73 -1.69 -5.21
CA THR A 77 -7.10 -2.96 -5.61
C THR A 77 -5.98 -3.35 -4.66
N VAL A 78 -5.65 -4.63 -4.63
CA VAL A 78 -4.66 -5.19 -3.70
C VAL A 78 -3.26 -4.61 -3.93
N GLU A 79 -2.94 -4.23 -5.15
CA GLU A 79 -1.65 -3.63 -5.50
C GLU A 79 -1.40 -2.29 -4.80
N MET A 80 -2.46 -1.62 -4.36
CA MET A 80 -2.34 -0.35 -3.62
C MET A 80 -1.81 -0.54 -2.20
N ASN A 81 -1.96 -1.75 -1.63
CA ASN A 81 -1.41 -2.12 -0.33
C ASN A 81 -1.11 -3.63 -0.28
N PRO A 82 -0.01 -4.08 -0.88
CA PRO A 82 0.30 -5.50 -1.00
C PRO A 82 0.62 -6.19 0.33
N ILE A 83 1.07 -5.47 1.35
CA ILE A 83 1.34 -6.03 2.68
C ILE A 83 0.54 -5.26 3.74
N LEU A 84 -0.33 -5.99 4.43
CA LEU A 84 -1.08 -5.49 5.58
C LEU A 84 -0.74 -6.31 6.81
N LEU A 85 -0.35 -5.63 7.87
CA LEU A 85 -0.10 -6.21 9.19
C LEU A 85 -1.24 -5.81 10.12
N LYS A 86 -1.94 -6.79 10.67
CA LYS A 86 -2.96 -6.58 11.70
C LYS A 86 -2.40 -7.03 13.05
N PRO A 87 -2.10 -6.11 13.98
CA PRO A 87 -1.65 -6.47 15.31
C PRO A 87 -2.68 -7.39 16.00
N THR A 88 -2.23 -8.54 16.50
CA THR A 88 -3.07 -9.51 17.22
C THR A 88 -2.71 -9.60 18.70
N SER A 89 -1.50 -9.14 19.05
CA SER A 89 -0.97 -9.11 20.40
C SER A 89 0.15 -8.08 20.52
N ASN A 90 0.71 -7.91 21.71
CA ASN A 90 1.85 -7.00 21.91
C ASN A 90 3.10 -7.38 21.11
N VAL A 91 3.20 -8.61 20.63
CA VAL A 91 4.41 -9.14 19.98
C VAL A 91 4.13 -9.79 18.61
N GLY A 92 2.89 -9.86 18.18
CA GLY A 92 2.51 -10.58 16.95
C GLY A 92 1.50 -9.82 16.09
N SER A 93 1.54 -10.13 14.81
CA SER A 93 0.60 -9.61 13.82
C SER A 93 0.14 -10.71 12.88
N GLN A 94 -1.10 -10.65 12.46
CA GLN A 94 -1.57 -11.37 11.29
C GLN A 94 -1.00 -10.69 10.06
N VAL A 95 -0.30 -11.45 9.25
CA VAL A 95 0.34 -10.97 8.01
C VAL A 95 -0.55 -11.30 6.83
N ILE A 96 -0.94 -10.29 6.08
CA ILE A 96 -1.76 -10.39 4.87
C ILE A 96 -0.90 -9.94 3.70
N VAL A 97 -0.74 -10.80 2.71
CA VAL A 97 0.09 -10.54 1.52
C VAL A 97 -0.78 -10.67 0.28
N ASN A 98 -0.79 -9.65 -0.55
CA ASN A 98 -1.65 -9.56 -1.73
C ASN A 98 -3.13 -9.86 -1.42
N GLY A 99 -3.59 -9.40 -0.27
CA GLY A 99 -4.98 -9.54 0.16
C GLY A 99 -5.34 -10.88 0.80
N GLU A 100 -4.42 -11.82 0.89
CA GLU A 100 -4.64 -13.15 1.48
C GLU A 100 -3.86 -13.33 2.78
N VAL A 101 -4.48 -13.99 3.76
CA VAL A 101 -3.85 -14.24 5.06
C VAL A 101 -2.73 -15.26 4.90
N LEU A 102 -1.49 -14.83 5.15
CA LEU A 102 -0.34 -15.72 5.19
C LEU A 102 -0.22 -16.46 6.53
N GLY A 103 -0.62 -15.83 7.62
CA GLY A 103 -0.59 -16.38 8.97
C GLY A 103 -0.27 -15.35 10.05
N ASN A 104 -0.16 -15.83 11.29
CA ASN A 104 0.28 -15.01 12.42
C ASN A 104 1.79 -15.14 12.59
N MET A 105 2.48 -14.02 12.68
CA MET A 105 3.93 -13.96 12.87
C MET A 105 4.28 -13.03 14.02
N LYS A 106 5.31 -13.40 14.78
CA LYS A 106 5.97 -12.47 15.70
C LYS A 106 6.74 -11.43 14.88
N ALA A 107 6.88 -10.23 15.42
CA ALA A 107 7.58 -9.15 14.74
C ALA A 107 8.98 -9.55 14.26
N MET A 108 9.74 -10.27 15.07
CA MET A 108 11.09 -10.74 14.71
C MET A 108 11.06 -11.73 13.53
N ASP A 109 10.11 -12.65 13.53
CA ASP A 109 9.98 -13.64 12.43
C ASP A 109 9.56 -12.96 11.13
N TYR A 110 8.67 -11.96 11.21
CA TYR A 110 8.30 -11.14 10.07
C TYR A 110 9.52 -10.42 9.47
N TYR A 111 10.33 -9.77 10.28
CA TYR A 111 11.52 -9.08 9.79
C TYR A 111 12.56 -10.04 9.20
N ALA A 112 12.73 -11.23 9.77
CA ALA A 112 13.60 -12.27 9.23
C ALA A 112 13.15 -12.76 7.84
N ASN A 113 11.82 -12.91 7.66
CA ASN A 113 11.22 -13.39 6.41
C ASN A 113 10.90 -12.26 5.40
N LYS A 114 11.08 -11.02 5.77
CA LYS A 114 10.75 -9.85 4.93
C LYS A 114 11.42 -9.90 3.55
N LYS A 115 12.61 -10.45 3.46
CA LYS A 115 13.33 -10.61 2.18
C LYS A 115 12.56 -11.48 1.19
N GLN A 116 11.79 -12.45 1.65
CA GLN A 116 10.96 -13.30 0.80
C GLN A 116 9.74 -12.55 0.24
N LEU A 117 9.32 -11.47 0.89
CA LEU A 117 8.21 -10.62 0.47
C LEU A 117 8.65 -9.49 -0.48
N VAL A 118 9.95 -9.24 -0.62
CA VAL A 118 10.51 -8.21 -1.51
C VAL A 118 10.09 -8.40 -2.97
N PRO A 119 10.07 -9.61 -3.54
CA PRO A 119 9.60 -9.82 -4.91
C PRO A 119 8.17 -9.33 -5.13
N CYS A 120 7.29 -9.51 -4.14
CA CYS A 120 5.92 -9.02 -4.18
C CYS A 120 5.85 -7.49 -4.28
N LEU A 121 6.70 -6.78 -3.52
CA LEU A 121 6.82 -5.33 -3.55
C LEU A 121 7.40 -4.80 -4.86
N LEU A 122 8.41 -5.47 -5.39
CA LEU A 122 9.06 -5.09 -6.64
C LEU A 122 8.14 -5.25 -7.85
N TYR A 123 7.23 -6.22 -7.81
CA TYR A 123 6.26 -6.45 -8.88
C TYR A 123 5.19 -5.35 -8.92
N THR A 124 4.82 -4.81 -7.77
CA THR A 124 3.74 -3.83 -7.63
C THR A 124 4.22 -2.39 -7.68
N SER A 125 5.46 -2.10 -7.26
CA SER A 125 6.02 -0.74 -7.25
C SER A 125 7.55 -0.75 -7.38
N PRO A 126 8.09 -0.53 -8.56
CA PRO A 126 9.51 -0.28 -8.72
C PRO A 126 9.87 1.11 -8.17
N SER A 127 9.92 1.24 -6.86
CA SER A 127 10.42 2.46 -6.20
C SER A 127 11.95 2.53 -6.36
N PRO A 128 12.52 3.72 -6.57
CA PRO A 128 13.97 3.90 -6.53
C PRO A 128 14.61 3.41 -5.22
N ARG A 129 13.83 3.39 -4.14
CA ARG A 129 14.24 2.88 -2.83
C ARG A 129 14.42 1.37 -2.79
N ASP A 130 13.69 0.64 -3.63
CA ASP A 130 13.74 -0.82 -3.71
C ASP A 130 14.91 -1.30 -4.59
N ARG A 131 15.47 -0.40 -5.40
CA ARG A 131 16.65 -0.68 -6.24
C ARG A 131 17.99 -0.57 -5.51
N SER A 132 17.99 -0.01 -4.30
CA SER A 132 19.21 0.15 -3.48
C SER A 132 19.45 -1.02 -2.52
N LEU A 133 18.69 -2.06 -2.63
CA LEU A 133 18.83 -3.34 -1.95
C LEU A 133 19.35 -4.38 -2.93
#